data_6466ce6b563d7a74c2fe3a80492dd350
#
_entry.id   6466ce6b563d7a74c2fe3a80492dd350
#
_cell.length_a   1.000
_cell.length_b   1.000
_cell.length_c   1.000
_cell.angle_alpha   90.00
_cell.angle_beta   90.00
_cell.angle_gamma   90.00
#
_symmetry.space_group_name_H-M   'P 1'
#
loop_
_entity.id
_entity.type
_entity.pdbx_description
1 polymer ?
#
loop_
_entity_poly.entity_id
_entity_poly.type
_entity_poly.pdbx_seq_one_letter_code
_entity_poly.pdbx_strand_id
1 'polypeptide(L)'
;TNPYLAARKLYDYIVDNVTYNFMPHFIFWPRTSEAESDYVHRHQRGDCGAQSMYFSAMARSLGIPARTTGGWQLFADEFRGHFWAEFYLPNYGWVPVDTSAAQLAYYPKDLSDEQRQTFVDYFFGNQDSMRCVVQNDTDEPLIPQADGMVMLPMAIQMPAVEYSIPVGEFPDDVIVEYWAMKAEKIS
;
A
#
# COMPACT_ATOMS: atom_id res chain seq x y z
N THR A 1 -7.45 -6.92 -25.44
CA THR A 1 -8.07 -7.24 -24.13
C THR A 1 -8.56 -5.93 -23.52
N ASN A 2 -9.75 -5.91 -22.96
CA ASN A 2 -10.28 -4.74 -22.27
C ASN A 2 -9.45 -4.52 -20.98
N PRO A 3 -8.76 -3.38 -20.83
CA PRO A 3 -7.88 -3.16 -19.67
C PRO A 3 -8.63 -3.12 -18.34
N TYR A 4 -9.87 -2.63 -18.31
CA TYR A 4 -10.69 -2.62 -17.10
C TYR A 4 -11.01 -4.05 -16.64
N LEU A 5 -11.42 -4.92 -17.56
CA LEU A 5 -11.70 -6.32 -17.21
C LEU A 5 -10.44 -7.11 -16.85
N ALA A 6 -9.30 -6.76 -17.45
CA ALA A 6 -8.03 -7.35 -17.07
C ALA A 6 -7.63 -6.93 -15.65
N ALA A 7 -7.69 -5.64 -15.34
CA ALA A 7 -7.42 -5.11 -14.01
C ALA A 7 -8.36 -5.71 -12.96
N ARG A 8 -9.65 -5.90 -13.30
CA ARG A 8 -10.61 -6.55 -12.40
C ARG A 8 -10.19 -7.99 -12.05
N LYS A 9 -9.75 -8.76 -13.03
CA LYS A 9 -9.26 -10.13 -12.76
C LYS A 9 -8.01 -10.16 -11.87
N LEU A 10 -7.11 -9.20 -12.04
CA LEU A 10 -5.93 -9.08 -11.18
C LEU A 10 -6.33 -8.74 -9.74
N TYR A 11 -7.28 -7.82 -9.60
CA TYR A 11 -7.83 -7.44 -8.30
C TYR A 11 -8.50 -8.64 -7.61
N ASP A 12 -9.43 -9.31 -8.28
CA ASP A 12 -10.11 -10.49 -7.75
C ASP A 12 -9.10 -11.57 -7.34
N TYR A 13 -8.08 -11.82 -8.19
CA TYR A 13 -7.03 -12.77 -7.88
C TYR A 13 -6.31 -12.45 -6.58
N ILE A 14 -5.92 -11.19 -6.37
CA ILE A 14 -5.23 -10.78 -5.15
C ILE A 14 -6.14 -10.91 -3.94
N VAL A 15 -7.37 -10.42 -4.02
CA VAL A 15 -8.33 -10.48 -2.93
C VAL A 15 -8.58 -11.91 -2.47
N ASP A 16 -8.66 -12.86 -3.42
CA ASP A 16 -8.99 -14.25 -3.14
C ASP A 16 -7.78 -15.11 -2.73
N ASN A 17 -6.58 -14.79 -3.21
CA ASN A 17 -5.44 -15.68 -3.08
C ASN A 17 -4.29 -15.12 -2.23
N VAL A 18 -4.17 -13.82 -2.06
CA VAL A 18 -3.10 -13.23 -1.27
C VAL A 18 -3.57 -12.98 0.15
N THR A 19 -2.95 -13.64 1.11
CA THR A 19 -3.27 -13.44 2.53
C THR A 19 -2.66 -12.11 3.03
N TYR A 20 -3.49 -11.27 3.67
CA TYR A 20 -2.97 -10.09 4.34
C TYR A 20 -2.04 -10.50 5.48
N ASN A 21 -0.83 -10.01 5.44
CA ASN A 21 0.16 -10.26 6.47
C ASN A 21 1.11 -9.08 6.56
N PHE A 22 1.51 -8.75 7.78
CA PHE A 22 2.58 -7.79 7.98
C PHE A 22 3.88 -8.33 7.39
N MET A 23 4.55 -7.52 6.57
CA MET A 23 5.82 -7.91 5.98
C MET A 23 6.91 -6.88 6.24
N PRO A 24 8.16 -7.35 6.42
CA PRO A 24 9.31 -6.46 6.33
C PRO A 24 9.45 -5.95 4.89
N HIS A 25 9.70 -4.66 4.71
CA HIS A 25 9.98 -4.09 3.42
C HIS A 25 11.44 -4.41 3.05
N PHE A 26 11.61 -5.19 2.00
CA PHE A 26 12.91 -5.75 1.63
C PHE A 26 13.91 -4.74 1.13
N ILE A 27 13.47 -3.60 0.61
CA ILE A 27 14.35 -2.53 0.16
C ILE A 27 15.33 -2.07 1.26
N PHE A 28 14.94 -2.23 2.50
CA PHE A 28 15.77 -1.88 3.66
C PHE A 28 16.67 -3.02 4.12
N TRP A 29 16.55 -4.16 3.46
CA TRP A 29 17.37 -5.30 3.79
C TRP A 29 18.55 -5.37 2.80
N PRO A 30 19.77 -4.94 3.16
CA PRO A 30 20.90 -4.80 2.22
C PRO A 30 21.34 -6.12 1.57
N ARG A 31 20.71 -7.23 1.90
CA ARG A 31 21.06 -8.56 1.41
C ARG A 31 20.05 -9.19 0.47
N THR A 32 18.96 -8.53 0.17
CA THR A 32 17.98 -9.07 -0.77
C THR A 32 17.76 -8.09 -1.91
N SER A 33 17.80 -8.59 -3.12
CA SER A 33 17.45 -7.88 -4.35
C SER A 33 16.04 -8.23 -4.80
N GLU A 34 15.25 -8.86 -3.94
CA GLU A 34 13.90 -9.27 -4.25
C GLU A 34 12.94 -8.09 -4.10
N ALA A 35 12.19 -7.79 -5.15
CA ALA A 35 11.11 -6.82 -5.07
C ALA A 35 9.93 -7.38 -4.27
N GLU A 36 9.20 -6.52 -3.56
CA GLU A 36 8.01 -6.90 -2.79
C GLU A 36 6.96 -7.60 -3.66
N SER A 37 6.80 -7.15 -4.90
CA SER A 37 5.90 -7.79 -5.86
C SER A 37 6.29 -9.23 -6.18
N ASP A 38 7.58 -9.54 -6.28
CA ASP A 38 8.09 -10.89 -6.52
C ASP A 38 7.89 -11.78 -5.30
N TYR A 39 8.09 -11.23 -4.11
CA TYR A 39 7.80 -11.92 -2.87
C TYR A 39 6.31 -12.29 -2.76
N VAL A 40 5.41 -11.32 -3.01
CA VAL A 40 3.96 -11.60 -2.99
C VAL A 40 3.60 -12.65 -4.04
N HIS A 41 4.18 -12.57 -5.22
CA HIS A 41 3.94 -13.56 -6.28
C HIS A 41 4.30 -14.98 -5.83
N ARG A 42 5.44 -15.16 -5.18
CA ARG A 42 5.92 -16.48 -4.75
C ARG A 42 5.24 -16.99 -3.49
N HIS A 43 4.92 -16.13 -2.55
CA HIS A 43 4.48 -16.54 -1.22
C HIS A 43 2.99 -16.30 -0.96
N GLN A 44 2.29 -15.60 -1.86
CA GLN A 44 0.86 -15.28 -1.77
C GLN A 44 0.48 -14.64 -0.43
N ARG A 45 1.33 -13.71 0.03
CA ARG A 45 1.09 -12.93 1.24
C ARG A 45 1.76 -11.57 1.16
N GLY A 46 1.12 -10.57 1.73
CA GLY A 46 1.63 -9.21 1.76
C GLY A 46 0.71 -8.26 2.51
N ASP A 47 1.26 -7.15 2.97
CA ASP A 47 0.49 -6.05 3.53
C ASP A 47 -0.12 -5.17 2.42
N CYS A 48 -0.72 -4.04 2.79
CA CYS A 48 -1.37 -3.15 1.83
C CYS A 48 -0.38 -2.61 0.77
N GLY A 49 0.84 -2.27 1.17
CA GLY A 49 1.88 -1.81 0.26
C GLY A 49 2.30 -2.88 -0.72
N ALA A 50 2.67 -4.04 -0.21
CA ALA A 50 3.14 -5.16 -1.02
C ALA A 50 2.05 -5.70 -1.98
N GLN A 51 0.79 -5.80 -1.53
CA GLN A 51 -0.33 -6.16 -2.41
C GLN A 51 -0.54 -5.12 -3.52
N SER A 52 -0.42 -3.83 -3.20
CA SER A 52 -0.57 -2.74 -4.16
C SER A 52 0.56 -2.71 -5.18
N MET A 53 1.80 -2.97 -4.74
CA MET A 53 2.96 -3.13 -5.63
C MET A 53 2.77 -4.34 -6.55
N TYR A 54 2.26 -5.45 -6.02
CA TYR A 54 1.99 -6.65 -6.81
C TYR A 54 0.90 -6.42 -7.86
N PHE A 55 -0.20 -5.77 -7.49
CA PHE A 55 -1.22 -5.36 -8.46
C PHE A 55 -0.61 -4.49 -9.56
N SER A 56 0.18 -3.48 -9.18
CA SER A 56 0.80 -2.54 -10.13
C SER A 56 1.78 -3.26 -11.07
N ALA A 57 2.58 -4.19 -10.56
CA ALA A 57 3.51 -4.99 -11.36
C ALA A 57 2.76 -5.88 -12.36
N MET A 58 1.72 -6.59 -11.92
CA MET A 58 0.91 -7.42 -12.81
C MET A 58 0.17 -6.60 -13.89
N ALA A 59 -0.39 -5.44 -13.52
CA ALA A 59 -1.04 -4.55 -14.47
C ALA A 59 -0.05 -4.04 -15.53
N ARG A 60 1.13 -3.58 -15.09
CA ARG A 60 2.20 -3.14 -15.98
C ARG A 60 2.68 -4.25 -16.93
N SER A 61 2.74 -5.50 -16.48
CA SER A 61 3.09 -6.66 -17.32
C SER A 61 2.09 -6.91 -18.46
N LEU A 62 0.86 -6.46 -18.28
CA LEU A 62 -0.20 -6.50 -19.30
C LEU A 62 -0.27 -5.23 -20.16
N GLY A 63 0.66 -4.29 -19.99
CA GLY A 63 0.67 -3.01 -20.69
C GLY A 63 -0.34 -1.99 -20.15
N ILE A 64 -0.88 -2.20 -18.95
CA ILE A 64 -1.78 -1.25 -18.27
C ILE A 64 -0.94 -0.38 -17.35
N PRO A 65 -0.85 0.94 -17.56
CA PRO A 65 -0.15 1.82 -16.63
C PRO A 65 -0.79 1.71 -15.24
N ALA A 66 0.02 1.50 -14.24
CA ALA A 66 -0.43 1.36 -12.85
C ALA A 66 0.63 1.91 -11.90
N ARG A 67 0.20 2.34 -10.73
CA ARG A 67 1.07 2.87 -9.69
C ARG A 67 0.58 2.46 -8.30
N THR A 68 1.48 2.46 -7.36
CA THR A 68 1.17 2.30 -5.95
C THR A 68 1.10 3.67 -5.30
N THR A 69 0.02 3.94 -4.62
CA THR A 69 -0.26 5.22 -3.98
C THR A 69 -0.24 5.03 -2.47
N GLY A 70 0.50 5.87 -1.78
CA GLY A 70 0.58 5.90 -0.33
C GLY A 70 -0.03 7.16 0.27
N GLY A 71 -0.57 7.04 1.45
CA GLY A 71 -1.16 8.17 2.14
C GLY A 71 -1.82 7.79 3.46
N TRP A 72 -2.80 8.58 3.82
CA TRP A 72 -3.47 8.50 5.10
C TRP A 72 -4.92 8.10 4.95
N GLN A 73 -5.37 7.18 5.82
CA GLN A 73 -6.78 6.95 6.09
C GLN A 73 -7.19 7.84 7.26
N LEU A 74 -8.16 8.71 7.02
CA LEU A 74 -8.62 9.73 7.95
C LEU A 74 -9.88 9.26 8.68
N PHE A 75 -9.92 8.01 9.12
CA PHE A 75 -11.06 7.52 9.90
C PHE A 75 -11.19 8.28 11.22
N ALA A 76 -12.43 8.50 11.65
CA ALA A 76 -12.70 9.16 12.91
C ALA A 76 -11.92 8.47 14.05
N ASP A 77 -11.21 9.26 14.82
CA ASP A 77 -10.45 8.88 15.99
C ASP A 77 -9.18 8.02 15.74
N GLU A 78 -8.93 7.54 14.51
CA GLU A 78 -7.72 6.80 14.19
C GLU A 78 -7.14 7.20 12.84
N PHE A 79 -6.03 7.85 12.90
CA PHE A 79 -5.23 8.19 11.74
C PHE A 79 -4.22 7.08 11.46
N ARG A 80 -4.24 6.54 10.23
CA ARG A 80 -3.32 5.45 9.84
C ARG A 80 -2.78 5.64 8.45
N GLY A 81 -1.51 5.32 8.27
CA GLY A 81 -0.93 5.18 6.95
C GLY A 81 -1.52 3.98 6.22
N HIS A 82 -1.64 4.11 4.90
CA HIS A 82 -2.18 3.06 4.06
C HIS A 82 -1.67 3.18 2.63
N PHE A 83 -1.61 2.04 1.93
CA PHE A 83 -1.29 1.97 0.51
C PHE A 83 -2.43 1.32 -0.26
N TRP A 84 -2.65 1.84 -1.48
CA TRP A 84 -3.55 1.28 -2.47
C TRP A 84 -2.92 1.41 -3.86
N ALA A 85 -3.51 0.80 -4.85
CA ALA A 85 -3.04 0.92 -6.21
C ALA A 85 -4.00 1.76 -7.06
N GLU A 86 -3.48 2.26 -8.17
CA GLU A 86 -4.27 2.88 -9.21
C GLU A 86 -3.81 2.38 -10.58
N PHE A 87 -4.76 2.18 -11.49
CA PHE A 87 -4.46 1.88 -12.88
C PHE A 87 -5.08 2.91 -13.81
N TYR A 88 -4.44 3.15 -14.95
CA TYR A 88 -4.88 4.19 -15.86
C TYR A 88 -5.76 3.64 -16.97
N LEU A 89 -6.92 4.25 -17.17
CA LEU A 89 -7.79 4.01 -18.32
C LEU A 89 -7.85 5.24 -19.20
N PRO A 90 -7.57 5.10 -20.52
CA PRO A 90 -7.78 6.18 -21.47
C PRO A 90 -9.21 6.74 -21.37
N ASN A 91 -9.34 8.06 -21.37
CA ASN A 91 -10.58 8.82 -21.21
C ASN A 91 -11.23 8.84 -19.82
N TYR A 92 -10.73 8.05 -18.87
CA TYR A 92 -11.23 8.02 -17.48
C TYR A 92 -10.20 8.52 -16.48
N GLY A 93 -8.90 8.33 -16.76
CA GLY A 93 -7.83 8.69 -15.84
C GLY A 93 -7.43 7.55 -14.90
N TRP A 94 -6.92 7.90 -13.75
CA TRP A 94 -6.49 6.96 -12.72
C TRP A 94 -7.69 6.39 -11.96
N VAL A 95 -7.77 5.08 -11.95
CA VAL A 95 -8.86 4.30 -11.33
C VAL A 95 -8.30 3.61 -10.09
N PRO A 96 -8.81 3.91 -8.89
CA PRO A 96 -8.28 3.33 -7.66
C PRO A 96 -8.71 1.88 -7.48
N VAL A 97 -7.84 1.09 -6.83
CA VAL A 97 -8.11 -0.26 -6.36
C VAL A 97 -7.44 -0.49 -5.02
N ASP A 98 -8.18 -1.06 -4.08
CA ASP A 98 -7.67 -1.35 -2.75
C ASP A 98 -7.98 -2.80 -2.35
N THR A 99 -7.03 -3.68 -2.64
CA THR A 99 -7.18 -5.12 -2.40
C THR A 99 -7.24 -5.44 -0.91
N SER A 100 -6.42 -4.77 -0.11
CA SER A 100 -6.35 -5.04 1.32
C SER A 100 -7.55 -4.50 2.09
N ALA A 101 -8.10 -3.35 1.70
CA ALA A 101 -9.36 -2.87 2.26
C ALA A 101 -10.53 -3.80 1.89
N ALA A 102 -10.56 -4.29 0.65
CA ALA A 102 -11.57 -5.28 0.23
C ALA A 102 -11.56 -6.55 1.08
N GLN A 103 -10.38 -7.02 1.47
CA GLN A 103 -10.24 -8.21 2.31
C GLN A 103 -10.84 -8.05 3.72
N LEU A 104 -11.11 -6.83 4.18
CA LEU A 104 -11.84 -6.60 5.43
C LEU A 104 -13.25 -7.23 5.40
N ALA A 105 -13.81 -7.45 4.22
CA ALA A 105 -15.09 -8.16 4.05
C ALA A 105 -15.09 -9.57 4.65
N TYR A 106 -13.93 -10.18 4.81
CA TYR A 106 -13.81 -11.56 5.30
C TYR A 106 -13.67 -11.68 6.82
N TYR A 107 -13.49 -10.57 7.55
CA TYR A 107 -13.37 -10.59 9.00
C TYR A 107 -14.72 -10.75 9.74
N PRO A 108 -15.80 -10.02 9.39
CA PRO A 108 -17.09 -10.20 10.03
C PRO A 108 -17.69 -11.55 9.63
N LYS A 109 -18.17 -12.31 10.65
CA LYS A 109 -18.73 -13.64 10.44
C LYS A 109 -20.21 -13.61 10.04
N ASP A 110 -20.88 -12.52 10.26
CA ASP A 110 -22.33 -12.33 10.10
C ASP A 110 -22.73 -11.66 8.78
N LEU A 111 -21.77 -11.33 7.92
CA LEU A 111 -22.07 -10.82 6.57
C LEU A 111 -22.57 -11.97 5.68
N SER A 112 -23.65 -11.72 4.94
CA SER A 112 -24.05 -12.59 3.83
C SER A 112 -23.02 -12.53 2.68
N ASP A 113 -23.04 -13.54 1.81
CA ASP A 113 -22.14 -13.55 0.64
C ASP A 113 -22.38 -12.35 -0.29
N GLU A 114 -23.63 -11.92 -0.43
CA GLU A 114 -24.00 -10.73 -1.21
C GLU A 114 -23.44 -9.44 -0.60
N GLN A 115 -23.55 -9.27 0.72
CA GLN A 115 -22.98 -8.13 1.43
C GLN A 115 -21.46 -8.11 1.32
N ARG A 116 -20.83 -9.26 1.45
CA ARG A 116 -19.41 -9.47 1.29
C ARG A 116 -18.95 -9.08 -0.10
N GLN A 117 -19.64 -9.58 -1.13
CA GLN A 117 -19.32 -9.28 -2.52
C GLN A 117 -19.50 -7.78 -2.82
N THR A 118 -20.59 -7.17 -2.33
CA THR A 118 -20.83 -5.73 -2.48
C THR A 118 -19.70 -4.90 -1.88
N PHE A 119 -19.19 -5.30 -0.72
CA PHE A 119 -18.08 -4.63 -0.07
C PHE A 119 -16.78 -4.79 -0.87
N VAL A 120 -16.50 -6.01 -1.36
CA VAL A 120 -15.34 -6.27 -2.22
C VAL A 120 -15.43 -5.44 -3.51
N ASP A 121 -16.59 -5.42 -4.17
CA ASP A 121 -16.78 -4.67 -5.42
C ASP A 121 -16.61 -3.17 -5.24
N TYR A 122 -16.92 -2.64 -4.06
CA TYR A 122 -16.77 -1.22 -3.76
C TYR A 122 -15.33 -0.72 -3.96
N PHE A 123 -14.32 -1.50 -3.57
CA PHE A 123 -12.92 -1.10 -3.63
C PHE A 123 -12.24 -1.34 -4.99
N PHE A 124 -13.01 -1.70 -6.00
CA PHE A 124 -12.56 -1.74 -7.39
C PHE A 124 -13.16 -0.60 -8.18
N GLY A 125 -12.36 0.42 -8.46
CA GLY A 125 -12.79 1.62 -9.18
C GLY A 125 -13.47 2.68 -8.31
N ASN A 126 -13.54 2.45 -7.02
CA ASN A 126 -14.11 3.37 -6.07
C ASN A 126 -13.26 3.44 -4.78
N GLN A 127 -13.36 4.55 -4.10
CA GLN A 127 -12.60 4.81 -2.88
C GLN A 127 -13.41 5.71 -1.95
N ASP A 128 -13.27 5.49 -0.65
CA ASP A 128 -13.90 6.37 0.34
C ASP A 128 -13.26 7.77 0.34
N SER A 129 -14.01 8.76 0.82
CA SER A 129 -13.55 10.16 0.90
C SER A 129 -12.60 10.44 2.06
N MET A 130 -12.28 9.44 2.85
CA MET A 130 -11.46 9.57 4.06
C MET A 130 -9.99 9.25 3.78
N ARG A 131 -9.48 9.64 2.61
CA ARG A 131 -8.11 9.39 2.21
C ARG A 131 -7.40 10.65 1.77
N CYS A 132 -6.16 10.78 2.20
CA CYS A 132 -5.27 11.85 1.78
C CYS A 132 -4.03 11.21 1.13
N VAL A 133 -3.82 11.46 -0.15
CA VAL A 133 -2.64 11.00 -0.88
C VAL A 133 -1.42 11.81 -0.45
N VAL A 134 -0.35 11.14 -0.11
CA VAL A 134 0.94 11.74 0.24
C VAL A 134 1.98 11.48 -0.85
N GLN A 135 1.94 10.29 -1.45
CA GLN A 135 2.88 9.89 -2.48
C GLN A 135 2.20 9.02 -3.55
N ASN A 136 2.69 9.11 -4.77
CA ASN A 136 2.19 8.36 -5.92
C ASN A 136 3.18 7.27 -6.39
N ASP A 137 4.21 7.01 -5.62
CA ASP A 137 5.20 5.97 -5.87
C ASP A 137 5.70 5.39 -4.55
N THR A 138 6.48 4.33 -4.64
CA THR A 138 7.09 3.65 -3.49
C THR A 138 8.59 3.56 -3.73
N ASP A 139 9.34 3.47 -2.63
CA ASP A 139 10.78 3.20 -2.67
C ASP A 139 11.59 4.26 -3.44
N GLU A 140 11.07 5.49 -3.48
CA GLU A 140 11.79 6.61 -4.05
C GLU A 140 13.01 6.98 -3.20
N PRO A 141 14.17 7.21 -3.85
CA PRO A 141 15.35 7.67 -3.14
C PRO A 141 15.10 9.00 -2.46
N LEU A 142 15.55 9.15 -1.23
CA LEU A 142 15.46 10.41 -0.52
C LEU A 142 16.41 11.47 -1.08
N ILE A 143 15.97 12.71 -1.08
CA ILE A 143 16.76 13.87 -1.51
C ILE A 143 16.79 14.90 -0.38
N PRO A 144 17.96 15.15 0.25
CA PRO A 144 19.27 14.53 -0.03
C PRO A 144 19.32 13.06 0.38
N GLN A 145 20.18 12.30 -0.26
CA GLN A 145 20.44 10.91 0.12
C GLN A 145 21.05 10.85 1.52
N ALA A 146 20.61 9.93 2.37
CA ALA A 146 21.19 9.77 3.69
C ALA A 146 22.62 9.22 3.60
N ASP A 147 23.51 9.81 4.41
CA ASP A 147 24.86 9.29 4.60
C ASP A 147 24.85 8.28 5.75
N GLY A 148 25.08 7.01 5.44
CA GLY A 148 25.20 5.96 6.44
C GLY A 148 24.05 4.95 6.44
N MET A 149 23.82 4.30 7.61
CA MET A 149 22.76 3.30 7.76
C MET A 149 21.41 3.99 7.98
N VAL A 150 20.44 3.62 7.16
CA VAL A 150 19.05 4.07 7.31
C VAL A 150 18.32 3.07 8.19
N MET A 151 17.81 3.51 9.32
CA MET A 151 16.85 2.74 10.11
C MET A 151 15.46 3.27 9.85
N LEU A 152 14.62 2.44 9.29
CA LEU A 152 13.22 2.78 9.09
C LEU A 152 12.38 2.18 10.22
N PRO A 153 11.51 2.97 10.83
CA PRO A 153 10.54 2.43 11.76
C PRO A 153 9.66 1.42 11.04
N MET A 154 9.29 0.34 11.71
CA MET A 154 8.51 -0.77 11.12
C MET A 154 7.12 -0.36 10.59
N ALA A 155 6.66 0.83 10.85
CA ALA A 155 5.43 1.39 10.30
C ALA A 155 5.73 2.20 9.02
N ILE A 156 6.11 1.54 7.97
CA ILE A 156 6.53 2.13 6.68
C ILE A 156 5.40 2.85 5.95
N GLN A 157 4.20 2.74 6.41
CA GLN A 157 3.06 3.51 5.90
C GLN A 157 3.06 4.97 6.38
N MET A 158 4.14 5.41 6.99
CA MET A 158 4.35 6.79 7.41
C MET A 158 5.54 7.37 6.64
N PRO A 159 5.58 8.70 6.40
CA PRO A 159 6.78 9.32 5.85
C PRO A 159 7.98 8.85 6.66
N ALA A 160 8.93 8.21 5.99
CA ALA A 160 10.09 7.67 6.67
C ALA A 160 10.93 8.81 7.23
N VAL A 161 11.31 8.68 8.48
CA VAL A 161 12.37 9.52 9.04
C VAL A 161 13.67 8.75 8.87
N GLU A 162 14.54 9.27 8.04
CA GLU A 162 15.89 8.74 7.91
C GLU A 162 16.79 9.27 9.01
N TYR A 163 17.46 8.36 9.67
CA TYR A 163 18.59 8.70 10.54
C TYR A 163 19.87 8.21 9.88
N SER A 164 20.81 9.11 9.63
CA SER A 164 22.17 8.72 9.33
C SER A 164 22.87 8.41 10.65
N ILE A 165 23.18 7.13 10.85
CA ILE A 165 23.95 6.68 12.00
C ILE A 165 25.33 6.28 11.51
N PRO A 166 26.43 6.88 12.03
CA PRO A 166 27.78 6.42 11.72
C PRO A 166 27.93 4.92 12.05
N VAL A 167 28.61 4.19 11.17
CA VAL A 167 28.83 2.76 11.37
C VAL A 167 29.54 2.53 12.69
N GLY A 168 28.92 1.78 13.59
CA GLY A 168 29.45 1.43 14.93
C GLY A 168 28.95 2.31 16.08
N GLU A 169 28.12 3.30 15.80
CA GLU A 169 27.47 4.09 16.83
C GLU A 169 25.98 3.79 16.83
N PHE A 170 25.43 3.46 18.00
CA PHE A 170 23.98 3.46 18.22
C PHE A 170 23.63 4.71 19.00
N PRO A 171 22.64 5.50 18.59
CA PRO A 171 22.23 6.64 19.40
C PRO A 171 21.65 6.13 20.73
N ASP A 172 22.09 6.73 21.82
CA ASP A 172 21.60 6.43 23.17
C ASP A 172 20.10 6.77 23.32
N ASP A 173 19.63 7.71 22.48
CA ASP A 173 18.22 8.14 22.43
C ASP A 173 17.71 8.19 20.99
N VAL A 174 16.83 7.27 20.62
CA VAL A 174 16.05 7.35 19.40
C VAL A 174 14.69 7.92 19.73
N ILE A 175 14.45 9.17 19.41
CA ILE A 175 13.12 9.79 19.54
C ILE A 175 12.35 9.48 18.26
N VAL A 176 11.35 8.61 18.38
CA VAL A 176 10.40 8.38 17.30
C VAL A 176 9.19 9.28 17.53
N GLU A 177 9.10 10.37 16.79
CA GLU A 177 7.93 11.22 16.81
C GLU A 177 6.87 10.66 15.85
N TYR A 178 5.74 10.25 16.39
CA TYR A 178 4.57 9.92 15.61
C TYR A 178 3.77 11.18 15.37
N TRP A 179 3.56 11.51 14.10
CA TRP A 179 2.71 12.63 13.74
C TRP A 179 1.25 12.23 13.96
N ALA A 180 0.56 12.94 14.83
CA ALA A 180 -0.88 12.81 14.97
C ALA A 180 -1.55 13.87 14.08
N MET A 181 -2.38 13.44 13.14
CA MET A 181 -3.23 14.35 12.38
C MET A 181 -4.69 14.18 12.82
N LYS A 182 -5.42 15.29 12.84
CA LYS A 182 -6.85 15.30 13.07
C LYS A 182 -7.54 15.80 11.82
N ALA A 183 -8.45 15.01 11.29
CA ALA A 183 -9.29 15.45 10.19
C ALA A 183 -10.61 15.98 10.74
N GLU A 184 -11.00 17.19 10.31
CA GLU A 184 -12.30 17.76 10.63
C GLU A 184 -13.08 17.97 9.33
N LYS A 185 -14.37 17.58 9.34
CA LYS A 185 -15.26 17.85 8.23
C LYS A 185 -15.55 19.34 8.19
N ILE A 186 -15.17 20.00 7.13
CA ILE A 186 -15.57 21.38 6.86
C ILE A 186 -16.98 21.32 6.28
N SER A 187 -17.94 21.98 6.95
CA SER A 187 -19.33 22.06 6.53
C SER A 187 -19.50 22.99 5.32
#